data_e849b00ebc34cc1a98df989c947423ee
#
_entry.id   e849b00ebc34cc1a98df989c947423ee
#
_cell.length_a   1.000
_cell.length_b   1.000
_cell.length_c   1.000
_cell.angle_alpha   90.00
_cell.angle_beta   90.00
_cell.angle_gamma   90.00
#
_symmetry.space_group_name_H-M   'P 1'
#
loop_
_entity.id
_entity.type
_entity.pdbx_description
1 polymer ?
#
loop_
_entity_poly.entity_id
_entity_poly.type
_entity_poly.pdbx_seq_one_letter_code
_entity_poly.pdbx_strand_id
1 'polypeptide(L)'
;MPKKNIKSFEFKTDKGVKYTVDKIKIPARDRAEGLCDCPDNDFPKILIEASLLPRREMAVTIEEFAHAFFWDKSEKNVRKFAATLTKYLYSQGWRKGF
;
A
#
# COMPACT_ATOMS: atom_id res chain seq x y z
N MET A 1 5.52 19.35 -21.41
CA MET A 1 5.44 18.38 -21.39
C MET A 1 4.67 17.80 -20.74
N PRO A 2 4.10 17.20 -21.16
CA PRO A 2 3.26 16.69 -20.30
C PRO A 2 3.94 15.79 -19.47
N LYS A 3 3.71 15.95 -18.30
CA LYS A 3 4.16 15.10 -17.45
C LYS A 3 3.39 13.91 -17.60
N LYS A 4 3.93 12.82 -17.49
CA LYS A 4 3.22 11.67 -17.46
C LYS A 4 2.35 11.69 -16.33
N ASN A 5 1.13 11.55 -16.51
CA ASN A 5 0.20 11.48 -15.45
C ASN A 5 0.04 10.09 -14.97
N ILE A 6 0.44 9.86 -13.76
CA ILE A 6 0.23 8.57 -13.17
C ILE A 6 -1.05 8.68 -12.41
N LYS A 7 -2.08 8.05 -12.90
CA LYS A 7 -3.34 8.12 -12.23
C LYS A 7 -3.32 7.37 -10.93
N SER A 8 -3.98 7.90 -9.94
CA SER A 8 -4.19 7.20 -8.69
C SER A 8 -5.04 5.98 -8.96
N PHE A 9 -4.73 4.92 -8.28
CA PHE A 9 -5.55 3.74 -8.34
C PHE A 9 -6.69 3.88 -7.33
N GLU A 10 -7.90 3.53 -7.71
CA GLU A 10 -9.05 3.58 -6.80
C GLU A 10 -9.62 2.21 -6.62
N PHE A 11 -10.07 1.93 -5.40
CA PHE A 11 -10.75 0.67 -5.13
C PHE A 11 -11.73 0.86 -3.98
N LYS A 12 -12.64 -0.08 -3.82
CA LYS A 12 -13.56 -0.09 -2.68
C LYS A 12 -13.30 -1.33 -1.85
N THR A 13 -13.38 -1.18 -0.55
CA THR A 13 -13.29 -2.34 0.34
C THR A 13 -14.62 -3.09 0.31
N ASP A 14 -14.65 -4.25 0.97
CA ASP A 14 -15.87 -5.03 1.09
C ASP A 14 -16.97 -4.28 1.85
N LYS A 15 -16.60 -3.26 2.62
CA LYS A 15 -17.57 -2.45 3.34
C LYS A 15 -17.97 -1.19 2.56
N GLY A 16 -17.53 -1.09 1.32
CA GLY A 16 -17.92 0.01 0.45
C GLY A 16 -17.13 1.28 0.63
N VAL A 17 -16.02 1.24 1.37
CA VAL A 17 -15.21 2.44 1.56
C VAL A 17 -14.28 2.63 0.36
N LYS A 18 -14.32 3.79 -0.24
CA LYS A 18 -13.51 4.07 -1.42
C LYS A 18 -12.18 4.67 -1.01
N TYR A 19 -11.11 4.03 -1.43
CA TYR A 19 -9.74 4.50 -1.19
C TYR A 19 -9.08 4.90 -2.50
N THR A 20 -8.14 5.84 -2.41
CA THR A 20 -7.21 6.10 -3.50
C THR A 20 -5.82 5.70 -3.05
N VAL A 21 -5.01 5.22 -4.00
CA VAL A 21 -3.65 4.79 -3.73
C VAL A 21 -2.71 5.63 -4.57
N ASP A 22 -1.75 6.29 -3.92
CA ASP A 22 -0.77 7.11 -4.60
C ASP A 22 0.63 6.71 -4.21
N LYS A 23 1.55 6.71 -5.17
CA LYS A 23 2.95 6.54 -4.87
C LYS A 23 3.58 7.91 -4.88
N ILE A 24 4.11 8.32 -3.74
CA ILE A 24 4.70 9.65 -3.58
C ILE A 24 5.94 9.55 -2.72
N LYS A 25 6.68 10.63 -2.68
CA LYS A 25 7.78 10.74 -1.74
C LYS A 25 7.17 11.11 -0.40
N ILE A 26 7.14 10.18 0.53
CA ILE A 26 6.56 10.45 1.84
C ILE A 26 7.53 11.31 2.64
N PRO A 27 7.06 12.38 3.28
CA PRO A 27 7.96 13.25 4.06
C PRO A 27 8.73 12.46 5.10
N ALA A 28 10.03 12.76 5.21
CA ALA A 28 10.89 12.02 6.12
C ALA A 28 10.41 12.07 7.57
N ARG A 29 9.73 13.16 7.95
CA ARG A 29 9.25 13.29 9.32
C ARG A 29 8.22 12.23 9.67
N ASP A 30 7.55 11.65 8.68
CA ASP A 30 6.53 10.65 8.94
C ASP A 30 7.13 9.29 9.20
N ARG A 31 8.40 9.10 8.86
CA ARG A 31 9.12 7.85 9.14
C ARG A 31 8.36 6.62 8.71
N ALA A 32 7.76 6.68 7.55
CA ALA A 32 6.93 5.59 7.08
C ALA A 32 7.22 5.30 5.62
N GLU A 33 7.11 4.02 5.25
CA GLU A 33 7.23 3.60 3.87
C GLU A 33 5.86 3.46 3.24
N GLY A 34 4.82 3.41 4.06
CA GLY A 34 3.46 3.38 3.60
C GLY A 34 2.55 3.90 4.68
N LEU A 35 1.41 4.43 4.29
CA LEU A 35 0.43 4.97 5.22
C LEU A 35 -0.96 4.60 4.71
N CYS A 36 -1.86 4.29 5.63
CA CYS A 36 -3.24 3.99 5.30
C CYS A 36 -4.14 4.77 6.23
N ASP A 37 -4.99 5.63 5.67
CA ASP A 37 -5.92 6.40 6.46
C ASP A 37 -7.00 5.53 7.06
N CYS A 38 -7.56 5.99 8.16
CA CYS A 38 -8.72 5.35 8.76
C CYS A 38 -9.87 5.35 7.77
N PRO A 39 -10.61 4.24 7.65
CA PRO A 39 -11.73 4.19 6.70
C PRO A 39 -12.84 5.19 7.01
N ASP A 40 -12.85 5.78 8.20
CA ASP A 40 -13.85 6.78 8.54
C ASP A 40 -13.51 8.17 8.04
N ASN A 41 -12.30 8.36 7.50
CA ASN A 41 -11.95 9.66 6.91
C ASN A 41 -12.81 9.92 5.69
N ASP A 42 -13.02 11.21 5.39
CA ASP A 42 -13.85 11.57 4.24
C ASP A 42 -13.30 11.07 2.91
N PHE A 43 -11.99 11.16 2.73
CA PHE A 43 -11.36 10.73 1.49
C PHE A 43 -10.12 9.92 1.84
N PRO A 44 -10.32 8.67 2.31
CA PRO A 44 -9.18 7.90 2.79
C PRO A 44 -8.21 7.53 1.68
N LYS A 45 -6.93 7.54 2.00
CA LYS A 45 -5.88 7.27 1.04
C LYS A 45 -4.91 6.24 1.56
N ILE A 46 -4.28 5.56 0.62
CA ILE A 46 -3.09 4.78 0.89
C ILE A 46 -1.95 5.49 0.19
N LEU A 47 -0.86 5.72 0.89
CA LEU A 47 0.34 6.31 0.30
C LEU A 47 1.46 5.29 0.37
N ILE A 48 2.18 5.12 -0.74
CA ILE A 48 3.31 4.21 -0.83
C ILE A 48 4.53 5.04 -1.18
N GLU A 49 5.63 4.83 -0.47
CA GLU A 49 6.86 5.56 -0.75
C GLU A 49 7.37 5.22 -2.16
N ALA A 50 7.58 6.23 -2.97
CA ALA A 50 7.89 6.04 -4.38
C ALA A 50 9.28 5.44 -4.62
N SER A 51 10.19 5.56 -3.67
CA SER A 51 11.58 5.14 -3.87
C SER A 51 11.89 3.72 -3.44
N LEU A 52 10.89 2.95 -3.04
CA LEU A 52 11.13 1.59 -2.54
C LEU A 52 11.60 0.65 -3.66
N LEU A 53 12.49 -0.26 -3.29
CA LEU A 53 12.87 -1.31 -4.22
C LEU A 53 11.71 -2.29 -4.39
N PRO A 54 11.65 -3.00 -5.51
CA PRO A 54 10.43 -3.76 -5.84
C PRO A 54 9.93 -4.73 -4.78
N ARG A 55 10.81 -5.48 -4.14
CA ARG A 55 10.34 -6.43 -3.14
C ARG A 55 9.77 -5.70 -1.93
N ARG A 56 10.43 -4.63 -1.50
CA ARG A 56 9.93 -3.85 -0.38
C ARG A 56 8.62 -3.15 -0.75
N GLU A 57 8.54 -2.65 -1.96
CA GLU A 57 7.30 -2.04 -2.43
C GLU A 57 6.14 -3.02 -2.38
N MET A 58 6.38 -4.28 -2.78
CA MET A 58 5.34 -5.30 -2.73
C MET A 58 4.87 -5.52 -1.30
N ALA A 59 5.80 -5.67 -0.35
CA ALA A 59 5.45 -5.93 1.03
C ALA A 59 4.66 -4.76 1.62
N VAL A 60 5.10 -3.53 1.37
CA VAL A 60 4.44 -2.34 1.89
C VAL A 60 3.05 -2.20 1.28
N THR A 61 2.93 -2.45 -0.02
CA THR A 61 1.64 -2.36 -0.70
C THR A 61 0.64 -3.35 -0.10
N ILE A 62 1.06 -4.59 0.10
CA ILE A 62 0.18 -5.61 0.68
C ILE A 62 -0.23 -5.20 2.09
N GLU A 63 0.72 -4.67 2.86
CA GLU A 63 0.45 -4.26 4.23
C GLU A 63 -0.62 -3.16 4.28
N GLU A 64 -0.49 -2.14 3.43
CA GLU A 64 -1.42 -1.03 3.47
C GLU A 64 -2.80 -1.42 2.95
N PHE A 65 -2.86 -2.27 1.91
CA PHE A 65 -4.16 -2.78 1.46
C PHE A 65 -4.82 -3.62 2.55
N ALA A 66 -4.04 -4.42 3.25
CA ALA A 66 -4.60 -5.23 4.35
C ALA A 66 -5.16 -4.33 5.45
N HIS A 67 -4.47 -3.20 5.75
CA HIS A 67 -5.01 -2.26 6.72
C HIS A 67 -6.34 -1.68 6.26
N ALA A 68 -6.47 -1.37 4.99
CA ALA A 68 -7.71 -0.79 4.47
C ALA A 68 -8.89 -1.77 4.61
N PHE A 69 -8.66 -3.05 4.33
CA PHE A 69 -9.73 -4.05 4.39
C PHE A 69 -9.98 -4.57 5.80
N PHE A 70 -8.93 -4.61 6.62
CA PHE A 70 -9.02 -5.19 7.95
C PHE A 70 -8.50 -4.21 8.99
N TRP A 71 -9.13 -3.04 9.02
CA TRP A 71 -8.63 -1.93 9.83
C TRP A 71 -8.44 -2.28 11.30
N ASP A 72 -9.28 -3.15 11.84
CA ASP A 72 -9.21 -3.51 13.24
C ASP A 72 -8.19 -4.59 13.57
N LYS A 73 -7.48 -5.11 12.58
CA LYS A 73 -6.42 -6.08 12.86
C LYS A 73 -5.17 -5.37 13.33
N SER A 74 -4.41 -6.05 14.19
CA SER A 74 -3.21 -5.43 14.73
C SER A 74 -2.15 -5.22 13.66
N GLU A 75 -1.34 -4.21 13.89
CA GLU A 75 -0.20 -3.93 13.01
C GLU A 75 0.69 -5.17 12.89
N LYS A 76 0.90 -5.86 13.99
CA LYS A 76 1.75 -7.05 14.00
C LYS A 76 1.21 -8.13 13.07
N ASN A 77 -0.10 -8.38 13.13
CA ASN A 77 -0.71 -9.42 12.29
C ASN A 77 -0.68 -9.04 10.82
N VAL A 78 -0.96 -7.78 10.51
CA VAL A 78 -0.94 -7.30 9.14
C VAL A 78 0.48 -7.40 8.57
N ARG A 79 1.48 -7.02 9.36
CA ARG A 79 2.87 -7.10 8.91
C ARG A 79 3.30 -8.52 8.63
N LYS A 80 2.91 -9.44 9.51
CA LYS A 80 3.25 -10.86 9.32
C LYS A 80 2.62 -11.40 8.06
N PHE A 81 1.37 -11.06 7.81
CA PHE A 81 0.67 -11.48 6.61
C PHE A 81 1.38 -10.95 5.37
N ALA A 82 1.70 -9.66 5.36
CA ALA A 82 2.33 -9.04 4.20
C ALA A 82 3.71 -9.65 3.92
N ALA A 83 4.49 -9.87 4.97
CA ALA A 83 5.82 -10.46 4.81
C ALA A 83 5.74 -11.88 4.27
N THR A 84 4.80 -12.65 4.78
CA THR A 84 4.64 -14.05 4.37
C THR A 84 4.19 -14.13 2.92
N LEU A 85 3.20 -13.33 2.55
CA LEU A 85 2.70 -13.36 1.18
C LEU A 85 3.78 -12.87 0.20
N THR A 86 4.52 -11.83 0.57
CA THR A 86 5.60 -11.33 -0.29
C THR A 86 6.64 -12.41 -0.51
N LYS A 87 7.02 -13.11 0.55
CA LYS A 87 8.01 -14.18 0.44
C LYS A 87 7.52 -15.27 -0.51
N TYR A 88 6.26 -15.65 -0.39
CA TYR A 88 5.71 -16.67 -1.26
C TYR A 88 5.71 -16.20 -2.72
N LEU A 89 5.20 -15.00 -2.96
CA LEU A 89 5.11 -14.50 -4.33
C LEU A 89 6.49 -14.42 -4.98
N TYR A 90 7.49 -13.94 -4.25
CA TYR A 90 8.84 -13.87 -4.79
C TYR A 90 9.41 -15.26 -5.04
N SER A 91 9.09 -16.25 -4.19
CA SER A 91 9.57 -17.61 -4.41
C SER A 91 8.95 -18.20 -5.68
N GLN A 92 7.80 -17.72 -6.10
CA GLN A 92 7.12 -18.19 -7.29
C GLN A 92 7.49 -17.39 -8.54
N GLY A 93 8.40 -16.44 -8.40
CA GLY A 93 8.87 -15.69 -9.56
C GLY A 93 8.15 -14.42 -9.86
N TRP A 94 7.20 -14.01 -9.02
CA TRP A 94 6.49 -12.75 -9.26
C TRP A 94 7.44 -11.59 -9.08
N ARG A 95 7.48 -10.72 -10.07
CA ARG A 95 8.35 -9.54 -10.05
C ARG A 95 7.60 -8.38 -10.70
N LYS A 96 8.01 -7.17 -10.28
CA LYS A 96 7.45 -5.98 -10.90
C LYS A 96 7.97 -5.88 -12.33
N GLY A 97 7.07 -5.68 -13.26
CA GLY A 97 7.44 -5.51 -14.65
C GLY A 97 7.80 -4.06 -14.96
N PHE A 98 8.15 -3.80 -16.22
CA PHE A 98 8.54 -2.45 -16.65
C PHE A 98 7.63 -1.94 -17.73
#